data_d865a6da2959579285ed8a0121ff3d2c
#
_entry.id   d865a6da2959579285ed8a0121ff3d2c
#
_cell.length_a   1.000
_cell.length_b   1.000
_cell.length_c   1.000
_cell.angle_alpha   90.00
_cell.angle_beta   90.00
_cell.angle_gamma   90.00
#
_symmetry.space_group_name_H-M   'P 1'
#
loop_
_entity.id
_entity.type
_entity.pdbx_description
1 polymer ?
#
loop_
_entity_poly.entity_id
_entity_poly.type
_entity_poly.pdbx_seq_one_letter_code
_entity_poly.pdbx_strand_id
1 'polypeptide(L)'
;MVRPVIQVRQLTKRYGATAAVDQLSFDVRPGVVTGFLGPNGSGKSTTMRLILGLDRADAGQARIGGRPYRDLRWPLREVGALLEARAFHPGRAARAHLAALAVGNAIPRARVEEVLALTGLEQVAGKRAGTFSLGMAQRLGIAAALLGDPGVLLLDEPVNGLDPEGIRWIRGLLRSLAAEGRAVLVSSHLISETALMADHLVVIGRGRLLADTTAADLAARASTLEEAFLQLTGDSTEYRAARS
;
A
#
# COMPACT_ATOMS: atom_id res chain seq x y z
N MET A 1 -11.61 15.91 16.25
CA MET A 1 -10.58 15.43 15.33
C MET A 1 -10.58 13.90 15.33
N VAL A 2 -10.66 13.28 14.17
CA VAL A 2 -10.57 11.81 14.01
C VAL A 2 -9.12 11.40 14.32
N ARG A 3 -8.94 10.40 15.20
CA ARG A 3 -7.58 9.93 15.57
C ARG A 3 -6.97 9.13 14.41
N PRO A 4 -5.69 9.37 14.04
CA PRO A 4 -5.02 8.59 13.00
C PRO A 4 -4.88 7.14 13.43
N VAL A 5 -5.05 6.21 12.46
CA VAL A 5 -4.94 4.77 12.68
C VAL A 5 -3.51 4.30 12.47
N ILE A 6 -2.80 4.80 11.42
CA ILE A 6 -1.37 4.55 11.26
C ILE A 6 -0.63 5.82 11.69
N GLN A 7 0.36 5.67 12.55
CA GLN A 7 1.19 6.75 13.06
C GLN A 7 2.66 6.40 12.84
N VAL A 8 3.34 7.19 12.03
CA VAL A 8 4.78 7.09 11.78
C VAL A 8 5.46 8.29 12.42
N ARG A 9 6.48 8.05 13.26
CA ARG A 9 7.16 9.10 14.03
C ARG A 9 8.67 8.94 13.94
N GLN A 10 9.34 9.89 13.27
CA GLN A 10 10.79 9.97 13.08
C GLN A 10 11.42 8.65 12.65
N LEU A 11 10.67 7.90 11.82
CA LEU A 11 11.06 6.57 11.38
C LEU A 11 12.33 6.66 10.54
N THR A 12 13.34 5.87 10.91
CA THR A 12 14.64 5.88 10.24
C THR A 12 15.09 4.45 9.95
N LYS A 13 15.59 4.23 8.73
CA LYS A 13 16.19 2.97 8.29
C LYS A 13 17.38 3.21 7.39
N ARG A 14 18.51 2.58 7.73
CA ARG A 14 19.73 2.63 6.93
C ARG A 14 20.12 1.23 6.46
N TYR A 15 20.63 1.15 5.27
CA TYR A 15 21.30 -0.03 4.72
C TYR A 15 22.73 0.36 4.37
N GLY A 16 23.68 -0.03 5.22
CA GLY A 16 25.05 0.47 5.14
C GLY A 16 25.12 1.99 5.27
N ALA A 17 25.72 2.66 4.29
CA ALA A 17 25.83 4.11 4.27
C ALA A 17 24.54 4.84 3.81
N THR A 18 23.62 4.12 3.15
CA THR A 18 22.42 4.71 2.54
C THR A 18 21.26 4.77 3.53
N ALA A 19 20.68 5.95 3.73
CA ALA A 19 19.43 6.12 4.47
C ALA A 19 18.26 5.89 3.51
N ALA A 20 17.59 4.73 3.62
CA ALA A 20 16.40 4.42 2.84
C ALA A 20 15.15 5.14 3.36
N VAL A 21 15.09 5.38 4.67
CA VAL A 21 14.09 6.20 5.37
C VAL A 21 14.81 7.05 6.39
N ASP A 22 14.54 8.37 6.42
CA ASP A 22 15.27 9.33 7.23
C ASP A 22 14.30 10.27 7.97
N GLN A 23 14.11 10.02 9.28
CA GLN A 23 13.26 10.79 10.20
C GLN A 23 11.83 11.03 9.69
N LEU A 24 11.27 10.07 8.95
CA LEU A 24 9.97 10.18 8.32
C LEU A 24 8.86 10.20 9.38
N SER A 25 7.95 11.19 9.26
CA SER A 25 6.78 11.32 10.14
C SER A 25 5.55 11.66 9.31
N PHE A 26 4.47 10.88 9.45
CA PHE A 26 3.16 11.16 8.86
C PHE A 26 2.07 10.33 9.54
N ASP A 27 0.83 10.65 9.24
CA ASP A 27 -0.37 9.98 9.76
C ASP A 27 -1.28 9.49 8.64
N VAL A 28 -1.92 8.32 8.84
CA VAL A 28 -3.02 7.85 7.99
C VAL A 28 -4.30 7.81 8.80
N ARG A 29 -5.35 8.45 8.28
CA ARG A 29 -6.65 8.59 8.95
C ARG A 29 -7.65 7.54 8.47
N PRO A 30 -8.59 7.11 9.31
CA PRO A 30 -9.70 6.27 8.86
C PRO A 30 -10.65 7.08 7.96
N GLY A 31 -11.35 6.40 7.08
CA GLY A 31 -12.27 7.03 6.13
C GLY A 31 -11.61 7.77 4.96
N VAL A 32 -10.30 7.61 4.80
CA VAL A 32 -9.50 8.35 3.82
C VAL A 32 -8.60 7.40 3.05
N VAL A 33 -8.54 7.59 1.73
CA VAL A 33 -7.49 6.99 0.90
C VAL A 33 -6.28 7.93 0.89
N THR A 34 -5.18 7.49 1.50
CA THR A 34 -3.91 8.22 1.52
C THR A 34 -2.99 7.67 0.44
N GLY A 35 -2.64 8.50 -0.54
CA GLY A 35 -1.62 8.21 -1.54
C GLY A 35 -0.22 8.44 -0.98
N PHE A 36 0.63 7.42 -1.00
CA PHE A 36 2.03 7.47 -0.56
C PHE A 36 2.94 7.53 -1.79
N LEU A 37 3.36 8.71 -2.16
CA LEU A 37 3.97 9.03 -3.44
C LEU A 37 5.46 9.29 -3.34
N GLY A 38 6.18 8.98 -4.40
CA GLY A 38 7.60 9.28 -4.54
C GLY A 38 8.22 8.51 -5.69
N PRO A 39 9.36 8.96 -6.22
CA PRO A 39 10.08 8.24 -7.28
C PRO A 39 10.53 6.84 -6.81
N ASN A 40 10.98 6.01 -7.75
CA ASN A 40 11.60 4.73 -7.41
C ASN A 40 12.85 4.99 -6.54
N GLY A 41 13.07 4.13 -5.54
CA GLY A 41 14.16 4.32 -4.57
C GLY A 41 13.88 5.37 -3.47
N SER A 42 12.72 6.05 -3.46
CA SER A 42 12.40 7.06 -2.44
C SER A 42 12.15 6.53 -1.04
N GLY A 43 12.03 5.19 -0.85
CA GLY A 43 11.82 4.56 0.46
C GLY A 43 10.38 4.10 0.73
N LYS A 44 9.45 4.12 -0.24
CA LYS A 44 8.04 3.72 -0.08
C LYS A 44 7.90 2.30 0.45
N SER A 45 8.39 1.31 -0.28
CA SER A 45 8.28 -0.11 0.11
C SER A 45 9.00 -0.38 1.43
N THR A 46 10.17 0.24 1.67
CA THR A 46 10.88 0.16 2.95
C THR A 46 10.02 0.69 4.09
N THR A 47 9.40 1.84 3.92
CA THR A 47 8.49 2.42 4.94
C THR A 47 7.32 1.49 5.23
N MET A 48 6.67 0.93 4.23
CA MET A 48 5.58 -0.03 4.43
C MET A 48 6.04 -1.30 5.16
N ARG A 49 7.22 -1.82 4.83
CA ARG A 49 7.84 -2.96 5.53
C ARG A 49 8.12 -2.65 7.00
N LEU A 50 8.59 -1.43 7.31
CA LEU A 50 8.81 -0.97 8.68
C LEU A 50 7.50 -0.84 9.46
N ILE A 51 6.43 -0.31 8.85
CA ILE A 51 5.09 -0.22 9.46
C ILE A 51 4.56 -1.61 9.82
N LEU A 52 4.78 -2.60 8.95
CA LEU A 52 4.37 -3.99 9.15
C LEU A 52 5.37 -4.80 10.00
N GLY A 53 6.43 -4.19 10.51
CA GLY A 53 7.42 -4.86 11.34
C GLY A 53 8.20 -5.98 10.62
N LEU A 54 8.19 -6.01 9.29
CA LEU A 54 8.97 -6.94 8.47
C LEU A 54 10.45 -6.58 8.44
N ASP A 55 10.75 -5.30 8.61
CA ASP A 55 12.09 -4.78 8.83
C ASP A 55 12.15 -4.05 10.18
N ARG A 56 13.31 -4.05 10.82
CA ARG A 56 13.54 -3.33 12.07
C ARG A 56 14.00 -1.91 11.75
N ALA A 57 13.32 -0.91 12.32
CA ALA A 57 13.76 0.48 12.28
C ALA A 57 15.05 0.66 13.11
N ASP A 58 15.93 1.56 12.65
CA ASP A 58 17.14 1.94 13.40
C ASP A 58 16.82 3.05 14.42
N ALA A 59 15.80 3.91 14.11
CA ALA A 59 15.26 4.90 15.04
C ALA A 59 13.79 5.20 14.72
N GLY A 60 13.09 5.83 15.65
CA GLY A 60 11.68 6.15 15.51
C GLY A 60 10.77 4.93 15.68
N GLN A 61 9.50 5.09 15.29
CA GLN A 61 8.51 4.03 15.44
C GLN A 61 7.35 4.19 14.47
N ALA A 62 6.69 3.06 14.16
CA ALA A 62 5.40 3.00 13.49
C ALA A 62 4.39 2.26 14.36
N ARG A 63 3.15 2.75 14.43
CA ARG A 63 2.07 2.17 15.21
C ARG A 63 0.80 2.08 14.38
N ILE A 64 0.03 1.01 14.59
CA ILE A 64 -1.29 0.79 14.03
C ILE A 64 -2.27 0.63 15.19
N GLY A 65 -3.29 1.48 15.23
CA GLY A 65 -4.22 1.52 16.37
C GLY A 65 -3.52 1.75 17.71
N GLY A 66 -2.41 2.52 17.72
CA GLY A 66 -1.60 2.80 18.91
C GLY A 66 -0.59 1.71 19.30
N ARG A 67 -0.55 0.56 18.59
CA ARG A 67 0.32 -0.60 18.88
C ARG A 67 1.29 -0.86 17.73
N PRO A 68 2.51 -1.36 17.98
CA PRO A 68 3.35 -1.94 16.93
C PRO A 68 2.66 -3.14 16.26
N TYR A 69 2.86 -3.33 14.96
CA TYR A 69 2.27 -4.46 14.21
C TYR A 69 2.55 -5.83 14.83
N ARG A 70 3.77 -6.04 15.32
CA ARG A 70 4.19 -7.31 15.96
C ARG A 70 3.39 -7.68 17.22
N ASP A 71 2.70 -6.71 17.83
CA ASP A 71 1.90 -6.91 19.06
C ASP A 71 0.42 -7.23 18.72
N LEU A 72 0.07 -7.31 17.43
CA LEU A 72 -1.26 -7.70 16.98
C LEU A 72 -1.42 -9.23 17.08
N ARG A 73 -2.47 -9.68 17.77
CA ARG A 73 -2.72 -11.12 17.97
C ARG A 73 -3.14 -11.82 16.68
N TRP A 74 -3.99 -11.18 15.90
CA TRP A 74 -4.52 -11.66 14.62
C TRP A 74 -4.31 -10.60 13.55
N PRO A 75 -3.07 -10.44 13.06
CA PRO A 75 -2.72 -9.28 12.25
C PRO A 75 -3.56 -9.14 10.99
N LEU A 76 -3.91 -10.22 10.28
CA LEU A 76 -4.73 -10.12 9.06
C LEU A 76 -6.18 -9.67 9.33
N ARG A 77 -6.66 -9.73 10.56
CA ARG A 77 -7.99 -9.21 10.94
C ARG A 77 -7.97 -7.71 11.25
N GLU A 78 -6.80 -7.14 11.46
CA GLU A 78 -6.62 -5.72 11.75
C GLU A 78 -5.98 -4.97 10.58
N VAL A 79 -5.06 -5.64 9.85
CA VAL A 79 -4.26 -5.03 8.78
C VAL A 79 -4.20 -5.97 7.58
N GLY A 80 -4.67 -5.52 6.44
CA GLY A 80 -4.45 -6.14 5.14
C GLY A 80 -3.26 -5.48 4.44
N ALA A 81 -2.35 -6.29 3.91
CA ALA A 81 -1.17 -5.77 3.22
C ALA A 81 -0.92 -6.49 1.91
N LEU A 82 -0.56 -5.71 0.89
CA LEU A 82 -0.03 -6.17 -0.39
C LEU A 82 1.28 -5.43 -0.63
N LEU A 83 2.42 -6.11 -0.47
CA LEU A 83 3.74 -5.55 -0.75
C LEU A 83 4.35 -6.12 -2.02
N GLU A 84 3.92 -7.31 -2.42
CA GLU A 84 4.40 -8.00 -3.61
C GLU A 84 3.27 -8.86 -4.21
N ALA A 85 2.98 -8.67 -5.48
CA ALA A 85 1.87 -9.34 -6.17
C ALA A 85 2.02 -10.88 -6.18
N ARG A 86 3.25 -11.39 -6.16
CA ARG A 86 3.56 -12.83 -6.23
C ARG A 86 4.03 -13.44 -4.90
N ALA A 87 3.68 -12.83 -3.77
CA ALA A 87 4.01 -13.35 -2.43
C ALA A 87 3.18 -14.60 -2.07
N PHE A 88 3.20 -15.62 -2.93
CA PHE A 88 2.54 -16.90 -2.73
C PHE A 88 3.38 -18.06 -3.26
N HIS A 89 3.14 -19.27 -2.77
CA HIS A 89 3.79 -20.45 -3.30
C HIS A 89 3.24 -20.81 -4.69
N PRO A 90 4.05 -20.85 -5.76
CA PRO A 90 3.56 -20.98 -7.15
C PRO A 90 2.83 -22.29 -7.43
N GLY A 91 3.18 -23.38 -6.74
CA GLY A 91 2.52 -24.69 -6.86
C GLY A 91 1.19 -24.80 -6.14
N ARG A 92 0.81 -23.82 -5.30
CA ARG A 92 -0.43 -23.86 -4.51
C ARG A 92 -1.58 -23.25 -5.31
N ALA A 93 -2.77 -23.86 -5.25
CA ALA A 93 -3.98 -23.26 -5.80
C ALA A 93 -4.35 -21.97 -5.07
N ALA A 94 -4.93 -20.99 -5.76
CA ALA A 94 -5.28 -19.70 -5.15
C ALA A 94 -6.22 -19.85 -3.93
N ARG A 95 -7.27 -20.69 -4.06
CA ARG A 95 -8.16 -21.00 -2.92
C ARG A 95 -7.41 -21.62 -1.74
N ALA A 96 -6.49 -22.54 -1.99
CA ALA A 96 -5.70 -23.20 -0.94
C ALA A 96 -4.70 -22.22 -0.28
N HIS A 97 -4.19 -21.25 -1.05
CA HIS A 97 -3.36 -20.18 -0.50
C HIS A 97 -4.14 -19.31 0.49
N LEU A 98 -5.31 -18.83 0.11
CA LEU A 98 -6.18 -18.03 0.98
C LEU A 98 -6.68 -18.83 2.19
N ALA A 99 -7.03 -20.10 2.00
CA ALA A 99 -7.45 -20.98 3.10
C ALA A 99 -6.35 -21.17 4.15
N ALA A 100 -5.09 -21.31 3.72
CA ALA A 100 -3.95 -21.42 4.64
C ALA A 100 -3.76 -20.13 5.48
N LEU A 101 -3.90 -18.96 4.86
CA LEU A 101 -3.86 -17.68 5.57
C LEU A 101 -5.03 -17.52 6.54
N ALA A 102 -6.23 -17.94 6.14
CA ALA A 102 -7.43 -17.88 6.97
C ALA A 102 -7.27 -18.71 8.25
N VAL A 103 -6.78 -19.95 8.14
CA VAL A 103 -6.53 -20.84 9.30
C VAL A 103 -5.53 -20.21 10.27
N GLY A 104 -4.42 -19.64 9.75
CA GLY A 104 -3.38 -19.02 10.57
C GLY A 104 -3.84 -17.77 11.32
N ASN A 105 -4.98 -17.16 10.95
CA ASN A 105 -5.50 -15.94 11.55
C ASN A 105 -6.91 -16.11 12.14
N ALA A 106 -7.37 -17.35 12.38
CA ALA A 106 -8.69 -17.66 12.89
C ALA A 106 -9.84 -16.99 12.09
N ILE A 107 -9.68 -16.90 10.75
CA ILE A 107 -10.66 -16.31 9.84
C ILE A 107 -11.62 -17.42 9.38
N PRO A 108 -12.94 -17.17 9.35
CA PRO A 108 -13.92 -18.14 8.87
C PRO A 108 -13.65 -18.55 7.41
N ARG A 109 -13.79 -19.86 7.11
CA ARG A 109 -13.53 -20.39 5.76
C ARG A 109 -14.41 -19.75 4.67
N ALA A 110 -15.62 -19.32 5.02
CA ALA A 110 -16.52 -18.62 4.10
C ALA A 110 -15.89 -17.36 3.50
N ARG A 111 -15.05 -16.65 4.27
CA ARG A 111 -14.36 -15.44 3.77
C ARG A 111 -13.48 -15.71 2.56
N VAL A 112 -12.97 -16.93 2.39
CA VAL A 112 -12.15 -17.29 1.22
C VAL A 112 -12.96 -17.14 -0.08
N GLU A 113 -14.20 -17.64 -0.09
CA GLU A 113 -15.07 -17.55 -1.26
C GLU A 113 -15.52 -16.09 -1.51
N GLU A 114 -15.83 -15.36 -0.44
CA GLU A 114 -16.21 -13.96 -0.53
C GLU A 114 -15.11 -13.08 -1.15
N VAL A 115 -13.84 -13.23 -0.74
CA VAL A 115 -12.76 -12.43 -1.31
C VAL A 115 -12.39 -12.89 -2.72
N LEU A 116 -12.55 -14.17 -3.05
CA LEU A 116 -12.39 -14.67 -4.42
C LEU A 116 -13.44 -14.04 -5.35
N ALA A 117 -14.70 -13.96 -4.92
CA ALA A 117 -15.77 -13.31 -5.65
C ALA A 117 -15.48 -11.81 -5.83
N LEU A 118 -15.16 -11.13 -4.73
CA LEU A 118 -14.86 -9.69 -4.72
C LEU A 118 -13.73 -9.31 -5.69
N THR A 119 -12.74 -10.20 -5.85
CA THR A 119 -11.58 -9.97 -6.73
C THR A 119 -11.71 -10.60 -8.13
N GLY A 120 -12.84 -11.27 -8.42
CA GLY A 120 -13.12 -11.89 -9.72
C GLY A 120 -12.24 -13.12 -10.03
N LEU A 121 -11.83 -13.86 -8.98
CA LEU A 121 -10.97 -15.04 -9.13
C LEU A 121 -11.70 -16.38 -8.91
N GLU A 122 -13.02 -16.38 -8.72
CA GLU A 122 -13.82 -17.58 -8.42
C GLU A 122 -13.59 -18.74 -9.39
N GLN A 123 -13.68 -18.44 -10.71
CA GLN A 123 -13.58 -19.47 -11.76
C GLN A 123 -12.16 -20.05 -11.90
N VAL A 124 -11.14 -19.33 -11.43
CA VAL A 124 -9.75 -19.75 -11.54
C VAL A 124 -9.14 -20.14 -10.17
N ALA A 125 -9.93 -20.09 -9.10
CA ALA A 125 -9.47 -20.31 -7.73
C ALA A 125 -8.84 -21.72 -7.49
N GLY A 126 -9.21 -22.72 -8.31
CA GLY A 126 -8.61 -24.06 -8.29
C GLY A 126 -7.28 -24.16 -9.04
N LYS A 127 -6.91 -23.19 -9.87
CA LYS A 127 -5.65 -23.21 -10.63
C LYS A 127 -4.47 -22.88 -9.73
N ARG A 128 -3.28 -23.41 -10.08
CA ARG A 128 -2.02 -23.08 -9.41
C ARG A 128 -1.70 -21.60 -9.59
N ALA A 129 -1.43 -20.88 -8.52
CA ALA A 129 -1.17 -19.43 -8.55
C ALA A 129 0.04 -19.05 -9.42
N GLY A 130 1.03 -19.94 -9.56
CA GLY A 130 2.17 -19.75 -10.46
C GLY A 130 1.81 -19.62 -11.94
N THR A 131 0.60 -20.06 -12.35
CA THR A 131 0.12 -19.90 -13.74
C THR A 131 -0.65 -18.60 -13.97
N PHE A 132 -0.80 -17.76 -12.93
CA PHE A 132 -1.55 -16.52 -13.01
C PHE A 132 -0.78 -15.46 -13.81
N SER A 133 -1.51 -14.68 -14.63
CA SER A 133 -0.99 -13.43 -15.18
C SER A 133 -0.60 -12.47 -14.05
N LEU A 134 0.12 -11.40 -14.35
CA LEU A 134 0.48 -10.40 -13.35
C LEU A 134 -0.79 -9.77 -12.73
N GLY A 135 -1.79 -9.42 -13.54
CA GLY A 135 -3.06 -8.88 -13.05
C GLY A 135 -3.84 -9.87 -12.17
N MET A 136 -3.85 -11.17 -12.51
CA MET A 136 -4.45 -12.21 -11.66
C MET A 136 -3.68 -12.38 -10.34
N ALA A 137 -2.35 -12.32 -10.38
CA ALA A 137 -1.52 -12.37 -9.18
C ALA A 137 -1.78 -11.15 -8.27
N GLN A 138 -1.91 -9.96 -8.86
CA GLN A 138 -2.28 -8.74 -8.16
C GLN A 138 -3.64 -8.87 -7.45
N ARG A 139 -4.66 -9.35 -8.18
CA ARG A 139 -5.99 -9.63 -7.62
C ARG A 139 -5.95 -10.65 -6.47
N LEU A 140 -5.11 -11.69 -6.57
CA LEU A 140 -4.92 -12.67 -5.48
C LEU A 140 -4.25 -12.03 -4.25
N GLY A 141 -3.27 -11.16 -4.45
CA GLY A 141 -2.65 -10.41 -3.36
C GLY A 141 -3.64 -9.46 -2.67
N ILE A 142 -4.51 -8.79 -3.44
CA ILE A 142 -5.61 -7.97 -2.90
C ILE A 142 -6.62 -8.84 -2.14
N ALA A 143 -6.98 -10.03 -2.66
CA ALA A 143 -7.85 -10.98 -1.97
C ALA A 143 -7.25 -11.40 -0.61
N ALA A 144 -5.95 -11.67 -0.57
CA ALA A 144 -5.24 -11.99 0.68
C ALA A 144 -5.25 -10.81 1.66
N ALA A 145 -5.05 -9.58 1.17
CA ALA A 145 -5.12 -8.37 2.00
C ALA A 145 -6.52 -8.14 2.59
N LEU A 146 -7.59 -8.50 1.86
CA LEU A 146 -8.99 -8.32 2.29
C LEU A 146 -9.53 -9.50 3.10
N LEU A 147 -8.80 -10.60 3.21
CA LEU A 147 -9.29 -11.88 3.76
C LEU A 147 -9.81 -11.74 5.20
N GLY A 148 -9.11 -10.99 6.05
CA GLY A 148 -9.45 -10.79 7.45
C GLY A 148 -10.48 -9.70 7.72
N ASP A 149 -11.00 -9.06 6.67
CA ASP A 149 -11.88 -7.89 6.76
C ASP A 149 -11.27 -6.73 7.58
N PRO A 150 -10.02 -6.34 7.27
CA PRO A 150 -9.24 -5.45 8.11
C PRO A 150 -9.74 -4.00 8.07
N GLY A 151 -9.60 -3.29 9.18
CA GLY A 151 -9.84 -1.84 9.24
C GLY A 151 -8.73 -0.98 8.63
N VAL A 152 -7.57 -1.58 8.34
CA VAL A 152 -6.40 -0.90 7.78
C VAL A 152 -5.87 -1.64 6.57
N LEU A 153 -5.58 -0.93 5.48
CA LEU A 153 -5.01 -1.49 4.25
C LEU A 153 -3.72 -0.75 3.88
N LEU A 154 -2.65 -1.53 3.61
CA LEU A 154 -1.39 -1.06 3.05
C LEU A 154 -1.13 -1.76 1.72
N LEU A 155 -1.17 -1.01 0.62
CA LEU A 155 -1.06 -1.57 -0.73
C LEU A 155 0.10 -0.90 -1.47
N ASP A 156 1.15 -1.67 -1.76
CA ASP A 156 2.31 -1.21 -2.52
C ASP A 156 2.06 -1.42 -4.01
N GLU A 157 1.97 -0.31 -4.77
CA GLU A 157 1.75 -0.30 -6.22
C GLU A 157 0.58 -1.22 -6.69
N PRO A 158 -0.63 -1.10 -6.11
CA PRO A 158 -1.71 -2.08 -6.36
C PRO A 158 -2.28 -2.06 -7.78
N VAL A 159 -1.99 -1.03 -8.58
CA VAL A 159 -2.43 -0.90 -9.98
C VAL A 159 -1.49 -1.58 -10.96
N ASN A 160 -0.27 -1.94 -10.55
CA ASN A 160 0.72 -2.51 -11.45
C ASN A 160 0.24 -3.85 -12.04
N GLY A 161 0.31 -3.95 -13.38
CA GLY A 161 -0.07 -5.15 -14.11
C GLY A 161 -1.57 -5.37 -14.26
N LEU A 162 -2.41 -4.43 -13.81
CA LEU A 162 -3.83 -4.41 -14.11
C LEU A 162 -4.08 -3.73 -15.45
N ASP A 163 -5.09 -4.21 -16.17
CA ASP A 163 -5.65 -3.56 -17.35
C ASP A 163 -6.48 -2.32 -16.94
N PRO A 164 -6.92 -1.48 -17.88
CA PRO A 164 -7.72 -0.29 -17.56
C PRO A 164 -9.02 -0.59 -16.79
N GLU A 165 -9.63 -1.77 -17.01
CA GLU A 165 -10.80 -2.20 -16.25
C GLU A 165 -10.44 -2.57 -14.82
N GLY A 166 -9.33 -3.28 -14.62
CA GLY A 166 -8.79 -3.63 -13.31
C GLY A 166 -8.38 -2.38 -12.51
N ILE A 167 -7.82 -1.35 -13.16
CA ILE A 167 -7.50 -0.07 -12.50
C ILE A 167 -8.78 0.63 -12.05
N ARG A 168 -9.84 0.67 -12.88
CA ARG A 168 -11.13 1.23 -12.48
C ARG A 168 -11.76 0.46 -11.31
N TRP A 169 -11.69 -0.87 -11.37
CA TRP A 169 -12.19 -1.75 -10.31
C TRP A 169 -11.48 -1.48 -8.97
N ILE A 170 -10.14 -1.52 -8.93
CA ILE A 170 -9.41 -1.32 -7.67
C ILE A 170 -9.63 0.09 -7.10
N ARG A 171 -9.71 1.10 -7.94
CA ARG A 171 -10.01 2.47 -7.52
C ARG A 171 -11.40 2.56 -6.86
N GLY A 172 -12.44 1.97 -7.47
CA GLY A 172 -13.77 1.88 -6.89
C GLY A 172 -13.79 1.15 -5.55
N LEU A 173 -13.09 0.00 -5.49
CA LEU A 173 -12.96 -0.81 -4.28
C LEU A 173 -12.32 -0.01 -3.13
N LEU A 174 -11.19 0.65 -3.36
CA LEU A 174 -10.49 1.37 -2.30
C LEU A 174 -11.30 2.57 -1.77
N ARG A 175 -12.00 3.28 -2.66
CA ARG A 175 -12.92 4.35 -2.25
C ARG A 175 -14.10 3.83 -1.44
N SER A 176 -14.69 2.70 -1.82
CA SER A 176 -15.77 2.06 -1.06
C SER A 176 -15.31 1.67 0.33
N LEU A 177 -14.14 1.03 0.45
CA LEU A 177 -13.57 0.61 1.73
C LEU A 177 -13.25 1.82 2.64
N ALA A 178 -12.74 2.92 2.06
CA ALA A 178 -12.54 4.15 2.81
C ALA A 178 -13.89 4.76 3.26
N ALA A 179 -14.90 4.77 2.41
CA ALA A 179 -16.24 5.26 2.77
C ALA A 179 -16.88 4.45 3.91
N GLU A 180 -16.52 3.16 4.07
CA GLU A 180 -16.88 2.32 5.22
C GLU A 180 -16.11 2.69 6.51
N GLY A 181 -15.20 3.65 6.45
CA GLY A 181 -14.39 4.10 7.59
C GLY A 181 -13.03 3.44 7.73
N ARG A 182 -12.60 2.62 6.77
CA ARG A 182 -11.26 1.99 6.81
C ARG A 182 -10.15 3.01 6.48
N ALA A 183 -8.98 2.80 7.01
CA ALA A 183 -7.79 3.56 6.67
C ALA A 183 -7.05 2.86 5.52
N VAL A 184 -6.82 3.57 4.42
CA VAL A 184 -6.18 3.01 3.22
C VAL A 184 -4.93 3.80 2.89
N LEU A 185 -3.76 3.10 2.87
CA LEU A 185 -2.48 3.64 2.43
C LEU A 185 -2.07 2.94 1.13
N VAL A 186 -1.96 3.70 0.05
CA VAL A 186 -1.61 3.19 -1.28
C VAL A 186 -0.34 3.84 -1.76
N SER A 187 0.71 3.07 -2.03
CA SER A 187 1.89 3.61 -2.67
C SER A 187 1.72 3.69 -4.19
N SER A 188 2.34 4.69 -4.79
CA SER A 188 2.49 4.80 -6.24
C SER A 188 3.68 5.68 -6.60
N HIS A 189 4.19 5.51 -7.81
CA HIS A 189 5.12 6.43 -8.45
C HIS A 189 4.41 7.32 -9.49
N LEU A 190 3.12 7.06 -9.79
CA LEU A 190 2.30 7.79 -10.75
C LEU A 190 1.29 8.69 -10.02
N ILE A 191 1.58 9.99 -10.01
CA ILE A 191 0.74 10.95 -9.28
C ILE A 191 -0.64 11.10 -9.89
N SER A 192 -0.75 11.16 -11.23
CA SER A 192 -2.02 11.31 -11.95
C SER A 192 -3.01 10.20 -11.63
N GLU A 193 -2.56 8.94 -11.59
CA GLU A 193 -3.42 7.83 -11.21
C GLU A 193 -3.83 7.87 -9.73
N THR A 194 -2.87 8.22 -8.87
CA THR A 194 -3.13 8.29 -7.42
C THR A 194 -4.09 9.42 -7.08
N ALA A 195 -3.96 10.58 -7.68
CA ALA A 195 -4.84 11.73 -7.46
C ALA A 195 -6.31 11.44 -7.83
N LEU A 196 -6.54 10.48 -8.74
CA LEU A 196 -7.89 10.05 -9.08
C LEU A 196 -8.56 9.19 -8.00
N MET A 197 -7.83 8.67 -7.01
CA MET A 197 -8.38 7.80 -5.96
C MET A 197 -8.08 8.27 -4.54
N ALA A 198 -7.02 9.06 -4.34
CA ALA A 198 -6.58 9.49 -3.02
C ALA A 198 -7.21 10.83 -2.63
N ASP A 199 -7.64 10.92 -1.38
CA ASP A 199 -8.14 12.14 -0.77
C ASP A 199 -7.00 12.97 -0.18
N HIS A 200 -5.93 12.30 0.21
CA HIS A 200 -4.77 12.86 0.87
C HIS A 200 -3.48 12.30 0.28
N LEU A 201 -2.43 13.11 0.21
CA LEU A 201 -1.15 12.76 -0.38
C LEU A 201 -0.01 12.97 0.61
N VAL A 202 0.79 11.92 0.80
CA VAL A 202 2.07 11.95 1.49
C VAL A 202 3.17 11.74 0.44
N VAL A 203 3.93 12.78 0.13
CA VAL A 203 4.99 12.74 -0.89
C VAL A 203 6.34 12.60 -0.21
N ILE A 204 7.13 11.61 -0.62
CA ILE A 204 8.48 11.37 -0.10
C ILE A 204 9.55 11.40 -1.19
N GLY A 205 10.76 11.81 -0.80
CA GLY A 205 11.95 11.73 -1.63
C GLY A 205 13.20 11.46 -0.79
N ARG A 206 14.04 10.54 -1.22
CA ARG A 206 15.26 10.10 -0.47
C ARG A 206 14.98 9.77 0.99
N GLY A 207 13.87 9.08 1.26
CA GLY A 207 13.47 8.67 2.59
C GLY A 207 12.87 9.77 3.49
N ARG A 208 12.72 11.00 3.00
CA ARG A 208 12.21 12.15 3.76
C ARG A 208 10.83 12.59 3.27
N LEU A 209 10.04 13.17 4.18
CA LEU A 209 8.78 13.81 3.84
C LEU A 209 9.03 15.09 3.05
N LEU A 210 8.40 15.22 1.88
CA LEU A 210 8.45 16.40 1.04
C LEU A 210 7.14 17.20 1.10
N ALA A 211 5.99 16.50 1.17
CA ALA A 211 4.68 17.12 1.34
C ALA A 211 3.70 16.16 2.04
N ASP A 212 2.80 16.74 2.81
CA ASP A 212 1.67 16.09 3.49
C ASP A 212 0.45 17.00 3.24
N THR A 213 -0.38 16.68 2.22
CA THR A 213 -1.31 17.63 1.62
C THR A 213 -2.44 16.94 0.86
N THR A 214 -3.38 17.67 0.28
CA THR A 214 -4.38 17.16 -0.66
C THR A 214 -3.90 17.26 -2.11
N ALA A 215 -4.53 16.50 -3.02
CA ALA A 215 -4.24 16.62 -4.45
C ALA A 215 -4.55 18.04 -4.99
N ALA A 216 -5.62 18.66 -4.48
CA ALA A 216 -6.02 20.01 -4.86
C ALA A 216 -4.98 21.06 -4.42
N ASP A 217 -4.53 20.99 -3.16
CA ASP A 217 -3.52 21.93 -2.63
C ASP A 217 -2.16 21.74 -3.32
N LEU A 218 -1.83 20.51 -3.71
CA LEU A 218 -0.61 20.26 -4.46
C LEU A 218 -0.70 20.81 -5.89
N ALA A 219 -1.83 20.61 -6.57
CA ALA A 219 -2.06 21.13 -7.92
C ALA A 219 -2.03 22.66 -7.98
N ALA A 220 -2.45 23.34 -6.90
CA ALA A 220 -2.42 24.82 -6.82
C ALA A 220 -1.00 25.41 -6.80
N ARG A 221 0.05 24.58 -6.68
CA ARG A 221 1.46 25.04 -6.61
C ARG A 221 2.17 25.15 -7.97
N ALA A 222 1.57 24.60 -9.04
CA ALA A 222 2.13 24.64 -10.40
C ALA A 222 1.01 24.58 -11.44
N SER A 223 1.37 24.60 -12.74
CA SER A 223 0.38 24.55 -13.84
C SER A 223 -0.36 23.22 -13.90
N THR A 224 0.29 22.12 -13.47
CA THR A 224 -0.28 20.78 -13.41
C THR A 224 0.16 20.07 -12.12
N LEU A 225 -0.58 19.03 -11.75
CA LEU A 225 -0.25 18.22 -10.59
C LEU A 225 1.08 17.46 -10.77
N GLU A 226 1.33 16.98 -11.99
CA GLU A 226 2.59 16.35 -12.38
C GLU A 226 3.78 17.31 -12.24
N GLU A 227 3.62 18.54 -12.69
CA GLU A 227 4.67 19.57 -12.56
C GLU A 227 4.96 19.89 -11.10
N ALA A 228 3.93 20.06 -10.26
CA ALA A 228 4.10 20.28 -8.82
C ALA A 228 4.86 19.11 -8.16
N PHE A 229 4.53 17.87 -8.53
CA PHE A 229 5.22 16.68 -8.04
C PHE A 229 6.68 16.61 -8.51
N LEU A 230 6.95 16.90 -9.78
CA LEU A 230 8.31 16.91 -10.33
C LEU A 230 9.18 18.00 -9.68
N GLN A 231 8.63 19.18 -9.39
CA GLN A 231 9.33 20.24 -8.67
C GLN A 231 9.70 19.79 -7.25
N LEU A 232 8.78 19.13 -6.54
CA LEU A 232 9.05 18.60 -5.20
C LEU A 232 10.08 17.46 -5.19
N THR A 233 10.05 16.58 -6.19
CA THR A 233 10.88 15.38 -6.24
C THR A 233 12.14 15.52 -7.09
N GLY A 234 12.29 16.62 -7.83
CA GLY A 234 13.34 16.80 -8.84
C GLY A 234 14.77 16.67 -8.32
N ASP A 235 15.01 17.02 -7.06
CA ASP A 235 16.30 16.81 -6.39
C ASP A 235 16.45 15.41 -5.77
N SER A 236 15.38 14.61 -5.82
CA SER A 236 15.29 13.31 -5.14
C SER A 236 15.38 12.11 -6.09
N THR A 237 15.54 12.32 -7.41
CA THR A 237 15.69 11.25 -8.41
C THR A 237 17.12 10.72 -8.43
N GLU A 238 17.29 9.38 -8.34
CA GLU A 238 18.62 8.72 -8.38
C GLU A 238 19.30 8.80 -9.75
N TYR A 239 18.54 8.94 -10.84
CA TYR A 239 19.03 9.00 -12.21
C TYR A 239 18.58 10.31 -12.87
N ARG A 240 19.49 11.28 -12.96
CA ARG A 240 19.32 12.42 -13.87
C ARG A 240 19.91 12.02 -15.22
N ALA A 241 19.08 11.94 -16.27
CA ALA A 241 19.61 12.01 -17.62
C ALA A 241 20.36 13.33 -17.75
N ALA A 242 21.60 13.30 -18.28
CA ALA A 242 22.32 14.53 -18.57
C ALA A 242 21.45 15.41 -19.49
N ARG A 243 21.21 16.67 -19.08
CA ARG A 243 20.52 17.61 -19.96
C ARG A 243 21.42 17.84 -21.16
N SER A 244 21.01 17.33 -22.32
CA SER A 244 21.58 17.66 -23.63
C SER A 244 21.19 19.09 -24.00
#